data_f4c8acc1ad34cc7b2c60eb48a5ba1a0f
#
_entry.id   f4c8acc1ad34cc7b2c60eb48a5ba1a0f
#
_cell.length_a   1.000
_cell.length_b   1.000
_cell.length_c   1.000
_cell.angle_alpha   90.00
_cell.angle_beta   90.00
_cell.angle_gamma   90.00
#
_symmetry.space_group_name_H-M   'P 1'
#
loop_
_entity.id
_entity.type
_entity.pdbx_description
1 polymer ?
#
loop_
_entity_poly.entity_id
_entity_poly.type
_entity_poly.pdbx_seq_one_letter_code
_entity_poly.pdbx_strand_id
1 'polypeptide(L)'
;MPPATPTTLTTYLDLPGAFARDALVTPLDLLVFGPHPDDLEIGLAGTIARHVSAGHRVGLCDLTGGEMGSNGSVEERLAESERARGVLGALWRENLRWADRHIGKDPAHLDQAVAFLRRHRPRVVAVPYWNDRHPDHVAAAEVLTEAVFNAGLRRYAPTEGEAWKADWICYYFINDAVTPSFVVDVTAHYETKRAALDCHTSQFVPLGDGAPTRLNTPLFRQLIESRDAQFGALAGVSWAEGIVV
;
A
#
# COMPACT_ATOMS: atom_id res chain seq x y z
N MET A 1 -21.75 -20.98 -17.26
CA MET A 1 -21.12 -19.67 -17.52
C MET A 1 -19.63 -19.89 -17.53
N PRO A 2 -18.85 -19.44 -18.52
CA PRO A 2 -17.40 -19.50 -18.44
C PRO A 2 -16.94 -18.62 -17.26
N PRO A 3 -15.87 -18.99 -16.52
CA PRO A 3 -15.33 -18.15 -15.45
C PRO A 3 -14.90 -16.81 -16.05
N ALA A 4 -15.28 -15.73 -15.39
CA ALA A 4 -14.83 -14.39 -15.78
C ALA A 4 -13.30 -14.36 -15.75
N THR A 5 -12.69 -13.90 -16.84
CA THR A 5 -11.24 -13.69 -16.94
C THR A 5 -10.84 -12.69 -15.83
N PRO A 6 -9.87 -13.00 -14.98
CA PRO A 6 -9.49 -12.07 -13.90
C PRO A 6 -8.98 -10.76 -14.52
N THR A 7 -9.71 -9.68 -14.26
CA THR A 7 -9.28 -8.33 -14.60
C THR A 7 -8.11 -7.97 -13.73
N THR A 8 -6.92 -7.79 -14.27
CA THR A 8 -5.75 -7.36 -13.50
C THR A 8 -5.78 -5.86 -13.29
N LEU A 9 -5.16 -5.37 -12.20
CA LEU A 9 -4.98 -3.94 -11.96
C LEU A 9 -4.30 -3.24 -13.16
N THR A 10 -3.34 -3.92 -13.78
CA THR A 10 -2.66 -3.51 -15.01
C THR A 10 -3.66 -3.29 -16.15
N THR A 11 -4.58 -4.23 -16.36
CA THR A 11 -5.62 -4.12 -17.41
C THR A 11 -6.53 -2.91 -17.17
N TYR A 12 -6.83 -2.59 -15.90
CA TYR A 12 -7.63 -1.43 -15.57
C TYR A 12 -6.92 -0.11 -15.89
N LEU A 13 -5.62 0.01 -15.59
CA LEU A 13 -4.83 1.20 -15.91
C LEU A 13 -4.68 1.43 -17.42
N ASP A 14 -4.74 0.35 -18.22
CA ASP A 14 -4.64 0.38 -19.68
C ASP A 14 -5.97 0.64 -20.40
N LEU A 15 -7.11 0.77 -19.69
CA LEU A 15 -8.40 1.04 -20.31
C LEU A 15 -8.41 2.42 -21.00
N PRO A 16 -8.73 2.50 -22.30
CA PRO A 16 -8.91 3.77 -22.99
C PRO A 16 -10.18 4.45 -22.48
N GLY A 17 -10.09 5.69 -22.06
CA GLY A 17 -11.24 6.51 -21.67
C GLY A 17 -11.18 7.13 -20.29
N ALA A 18 -10.08 7.02 -19.56
CA ALA A 18 -9.86 7.85 -18.38
C ALA A 18 -9.85 9.33 -18.82
N PHE A 19 -10.78 10.06 -18.29
CA PHE A 19 -11.10 11.47 -18.57
C PHE A 19 -9.91 12.34 -18.97
N ALA A 20 -10.06 13.17 -20.02
CA ALA A 20 -9.10 14.22 -20.35
C ALA A 20 -8.94 15.15 -19.13
N ARG A 21 -7.74 15.22 -18.57
CA ARG A 21 -7.42 15.95 -17.35
C ARG A 21 -6.40 17.03 -17.66
N ASP A 22 -6.59 18.20 -17.08
CA ASP A 22 -5.75 19.37 -17.31
C ASP A 22 -4.26 19.12 -17.08
N ALA A 23 -3.44 19.61 -17.99
CA ALA A 23 -2.05 19.24 -18.26
C ALA A 23 -0.99 19.77 -17.26
N LEU A 24 -1.37 20.32 -16.10
CA LEU A 24 -0.42 21.02 -15.22
C LEU A 24 0.24 20.15 -14.13
N VAL A 25 -0.35 19.00 -13.79
CA VAL A 25 0.26 18.03 -12.86
C VAL A 25 0.05 16.64 -13.44
N THR A 26 1.13 15.92 -13.70
CA THR A 26 1.02 14.52 -14.16
C THR A 26 0.52 13.66 -13.00
N PRO A 27 -0.69 13.09 -13.09
CA PRO A 27 -1.24 12.24 -12.03
C PRO A 27 -0.37 11.01 -11.74
N LEU A 28 -0.46 10.49 -10.52
CA LEU A 28 0.04 9.14 -10.24
C LEU A 28 -0.89 8.10 -10.86
N ASP A 29 -0.33 7.02 -11.37
CA ASP A 29 -1.13 5.86 -11.77
C ASP A 29 -1.57 5.07 -10.55
N LEU A 30 -0.69 4.90 -9.56
CA LEU A 30 -0.95 4.19 -8.33
C LEU A 30 -0.35 4.93 -7.12
N LEU A 31 -1.16 5.11 -6.09
CA LEU A 31 -0.73 5.52 -4.75
C LEU A 31 -1.05 4.41 -3.76
N VAL A 32 -0.05 3.98 -3.00
CA VAL A 32 -0.21 2.93 -1.99
C VAL A 32 0.02 3.53 -0.61
N PHE A 33 -0.94 3.35 0.29
CA PHE A 33 -0.84 3.76 1.69
C PHE A 33 -0.54 2.56 2.58
N GLY A 34 0.42 2.71 3.51
CA GLY A 34 0.71 1.77 4.59
C GLY A 34 0.55 2.42 5.96
N PRO A 35 -0.06 1.76 6.94
CA PRO A 35 -0.15 2.26 8.31
C PRO A 35 1.22 2.50 8.94
N HIS A 36 2.15 1.57 8.76
CA HIS A 36 3.50 1.61 9.30
C HIS A 36 4.56 1.35 8.23
N PRO A 37 5.82 1.74 8.47
CA PRO A 37 6.96 1.35 7.64
C PRO A 37 7.14 -0.17 7.65
N ASP A 38 6.90 -0.85 6.54
CA ASP A 38 6.95 -2.29 6.20
C ASP A 38 5.63 -2.88 5.67
N ASP A 39 4.47 -2.31 6.01
CA ASP A 39 3.16 -2.82 5.62
C ASP A 39 2.96 -2.87 4.10
N LEU A 40 3.51 -1.89 3.38
CA LEU A 40 3.46 -1.84 1.91
C LEU A 40 4.19 -3.04 1.29
N GLU A 41 5.35 -3.38 1.86
CA GLU A 41 6.17 -4.49 1.40
C GLU A 41 5.52 -5.83 1.72
N ILE A 42 4.93 -5.96 2.89
CA ILE A 42 4.20 -7.17 3.30
C ILE A 42 3.04 -7.44 2.33
N GLY A 43 2.30 -6.41 1.98
CA GLY A 43 1.04 -6.56 1.24
C GLY A 43 1.16 -6.49 -0.27
N LEU A 44 1.91 -5.53 -0.82
CA LEU A 44 1.84 -5.15 -2.25
C LEU A 44 3.19 -4.94 -2.95
N ALA A 45 4.33 -5.32 -2.38
CA ALA A 45 5.63 -5.03 -2.99
C ALA A 45 5.79 -5.61 -4.41
N GLY A 46 5.27 -6.79 -4.66
CA GLY A 46 5.29 -7.41 -5.98
C GLY A 46 4.44 -6.63 -6.99
N THR A 47 3.25 -6.22 -6.59
CA THR A 47 2.35 -5.38 -7.40
C THR A 47 2.99 -4.01 -7.69
N ILE A 48 3.59 -3.37 -6.68
CA ILE A 48 4.32 -2.11 -6.84
C ILE A 48 5.43 -2.27 -7.88
N ALA A 49 6.31 -3.26 -7.70
CA ALA A 49 7.42 -3.52 -8.61
C ALA A 49 6.95 -3.81 -10.04
N ARG A 50 5.86 -4.57 -10.20
CA ARG A 50 5.25 -4.86 -11.50
C ARG A 50 4.77 -3.59 -12.19
N HIS A 51 4.08 -2.69 -11.47
CA HIS A 51 3.58 -1.43 -12.04
C HIS A 51 4.72 -0.49 -12.41
N VAL A 52 5.76 -0.38 -11.56
CA VAL A 52 6.96 0.40 -11.87
C VAL A 52 7.66 -0.14 -13.12
N SER A 53 7.82 -1.46 -13.24
CA SER A 53 8.46 -2.08 -14.41
C SER A 53 7.65 -1.88 -15.71
N ALA A 54 6.34 -1.70 -15.60
CA ALA A 54 5.47 -1.35 -16.72
C ALA A 54 5.49 0.16 -17.07
N GLY A 55 6.28 0.96 -16.37
CA GLY A 55 6.41 2.41 -16.61
C GLY A 55 5.34 3.26 -15.93
N HIS A 56 4.53 2.70 -15.03
CA HIS A 56 3.55 3.44 -14.26
C HIS A 56 4.21 4.30 -13.18
N ARG A 57 3.59 5.44 -12.90
CA ARG A 57 3.99 6.38 -11.86
C ARG A 57 3.43 5.94 -10.52
N VAL A 58 4.26 5.36 -9.67
CA VAL A 58 3.86 4.82 -8.36
C VAL A 58 4.44 5.70 -7.24
N GLY A 59 3.57 6.15 -6.33
CA GLY A 59 3.92 6.82 -5.09
C GLY A 59 3.58 5.96 -3.88
N LEU A 60 4.36 6.08 -2.80
CA LEU A 60 4.18 5.34 -1.55
C LEU A 60 3.98 6.33 -0.40
N CYS A 61 3.11 5.99 0.54
CA CYS A 61 2.86 6.82 1.71
C CYS A 61 2.65 5.98 2.96
N ASP A 62 3.54 6.13 3.94
CA ASP A 62 3.33 5.60 5.28
C ASP A 62 2.55 6.62 6.12
N LEU A 63 1.62 6.16 6.96
CA LEU A 63 0.84 7.05 7.81
C LEU A 63 1.60 7.46 9.08
N THR A 64 2.36 6.53 9.68
CA THR A 64 3.09 6.74 10.95
C THR A 64 4.58 6.45 10.79
N GLY A 65 5.38 6.81 11.79
CA GLY A 65 6.78 6.40 11.89
C GLY A 65 6.97 5.01 12.51
N GLY A 66 5.88 4.38 12.99
CA GLY A 66 5.95 3.11 13.71
C GLY A 66 6.61 3.24 15.08
N GLU A 67 6.46 4.40 15.75
CA GLU A 67 7.16 4.76 17.00
C GLU A 67 6.77 3.91 18.20
N MET A 68 5.67 3.16 18.12
CA MET A 68 5.27 2.19 19.15
C MET A 68 5.83 0.78 18.88
N GLY A 69 6.61 0.61 17.82
CA GLY A 69 7.28 -0.64 17.51
C GLY A 69 8.33 -1.03 18.56
N SER A 70 8.47 -2.34 18.81
CA SER A 70 9.40 -2.84 19.83
C SER A 70 10.86 -2.78 19.40
N ASN A 71 11.15 -2.68 18.11
CA ASN A 71 12.49 -2.70 17.53
C ASN A 71 12.66 -1.56 16.51
N GLY A 72 13.88 -1.05 16.42
CA GLY A 72 14.26 0.05 15.55
C GLY A 72 13.77 1.41 16.04
N SER A 73 14.57 2.44 15.84
CA SER A 73 14.14 3.83 16.02
C SER A 73 13.28 4.28 14.83
N VAL A 74 12.55 5.39 14.99
CA VAL A 74 11.78 5.98 13.87
C VAL A 74 12.71 6.33 12.73
N GLU A 75 13.87 6.92 12.99
CA GLU A 75 14.87 7.30 12.00
C GLU A 75 15.39 6.07 11.22
N GLU A 76 15.67 4.98 11.94
CA GLU A 76 16.10 3.73 11.33
C GLU A 76 15.01 3.14 10.42
N ARG A 77 13.78 3.04 10.92
CA ARG A 77 12.64 2.52 10.15
C ARG A 77 12.35 3.35 8.89
N LEU A 78 12.47 4.68 8.97
CA LEU A 78 12.31 5.54 7.81
C LEU A 78 13.44 5.37 6.79
N ALA A 79 14.69 5.19 7.26
CA ALA A 79 15.81 4.88 6.38
C ALA A 79 15.66 3.51 5.70
N GLU A 80 15.09 2.52 6.40
CA GLU A 80 14.73 1.22 5.86
C GLU A 80 13.66 1.34 4.77
N SER A 81 12.60 2.12 5.03
CA SER A 81 11.53 2.42 4.08
C SER A 81 12.07 3.09 2.80
N GLU A 82 13.00 4.03 2.92
CA GLU A 82 13.59 4.68 1.74
C GLU A 82 14.47 3.72 0.94
N ARG A 83 15.20 2.80 1.58
CA ARG A 83 15.92 1.73 0.87
C ARG A 83 14.95 0.81 0.14
N ALA A 84 13.86 0.40 0.79
CA ALA A 84 12.81 -0.42 0.18
C ALA A 84 12.15 0.28 -1.03
N ARG A 85 11.86 1.59 -0.92
CA ARG A 85 11.40 2.40 -2.06
C ARG A 85 12.39 2.32 -3.24
N GLY A 86 13.69 2.43 -2.96
CA GLY A 86 14.73 2.34 -3.99
C GLY A 86 14.74 0.97 -4.68
N VAL A 87 14.58 -0.12 -3.92
CA VAL A 87 14.47 -1.50 -4.46
C VAL A 87 13.23 -1.66 -5.33
N LEU A 88 12.09 -1.11 -4.90
CA LEU A 88 10.82 -1.16 -5.63
C LEU A 88 10.81 -0.24 -6.86
N GLY A 89 11.68 0.78 -6.90
CA GLY A 89 11.74 1.78 -7.97
C GLY A 89 10.59 2.79 -7.97
N ALA A 90 9.84 2.91 -6.87
CA ALA A 90 8.76 3.88 -6.74
C ALA A 90 9.32 5.33 -6.78
N LEU A 91 8.53 6.27 -7.31
CA LEU A 91 8.95 7.66 -7.55
C LEU A 91 9.40 8.35 -6.25
N TRP A 92 8.64 8.15 -5.19
CA TRP A 92 8.88 8.72 -3.87
C TRP A 92 8.18 7.90 -2.80
N ARG A 93 8.58 8.08 -1.54
CA ARG A 93 7.91 7.59 -0.34
C ARG A 93 7.80 8.73 0.65
N GLU A 94 6.60 9.13 0.98
CA GLU A 94 6.32 10.14 2.00
C GLU A 94 5.76 9.49 3.28
N ASN A 95 5.82 10.22 4.39
CA ASN A 95 5.26 9.78 5.66
C ASN A 95 4.45 10.93 6.25
N LEU A 96 3.16 10.69 6.58
CA LEU A 96 2.27 11.71 7.13
C LEU A 96 2.56 12.06 8.59
N ARG A 97 3.39 11.26 9.26
CA ARG A 97 3.80 11.48 10.66
C ARG A 97 2.64 11.52 11.64
N TRP A 98 1.58 10.78 11.34
CA TRP A 98 0.53 10.58 12.32
C TRP A 98 1.06 9.76 13.50
N ALA A 99 0.52 10.02 14.69
CA ALA A 99 0.92 9.27 15.85
C ALA A 99 0.50 7.81 15.76
N ASP A 100 1.45 6.89 15.92
CA ASP A 100 1.21 5.44 15.97
C ASP A 100 0.20 5.11 17.09
N ARG A 101 -0.70 4.17 16.83
CA ARG A 101 -1.87 3.81 17.67
C ARG A 101 -2.96 4.90 17.75
N HIS A 102 -2.82 5.99 16.97
CA HIS A 102 -3.80 7.07 16.95
C HIS A 102 -4.32 7.41 15.55
N ILE A 103 -4.11 6.53 14.55
CA ILE A 103 -4.64 6.70 13.20
C ILE A 103 -6.17 6.93 13.27
N GLY A 104 -6.65 7.98 12.58
CA GLY A 104 -8.08 8.33 12.53
C GLY A 104 -8.68 8.95 13.80
N LYS A 105 -7.89 9.06 14.90
CA LYS A 105 -8.39 9.64 16.17
C LYS A 105 -8.31 11.16 16.22
N ASP A 106 -7.44 11.76 15.42
CA ASP A 106 -7.36 13.20 15.22
C ASP A 106 -8.23 13.56 13.99
N PRO A 107 -9.22 14.46 14.12
CA PRO A 107 -10.02 14.92 12.98
C PRO A 107 -9.18 15.50 11.82
N ALA A 108 -7.99 16.05 12.12
CA ALA A 108 -7.08 16.56 11.10
C ALA A 108 -6.53 15.48 10.17
N HIS A 109 -6.52 14.21 10.56
CA HIS A 109 -6.02 13.11 9.73
C HIS A 109 -6.82 12.98 8.44
N LEU A 110 -8.15 13.12 8.51
CA LEU A 110 -9.01 13.07 7.34
C LEU A 110 -8.70 14.22 6.36
N ASP A 111 -8.59 15.44 6.86
CA ASP A 111 -8.29 16.62 6.03
C ASP A 111 -6.89 16.54 5.43
N GLN A 112 -5.90 16.06 6.18
CA GLN A 112 -4.54 15.82 5.68
C GLN A 112 -4.52 14.77 4.55
N ALA A 113 -5.26 13.66 4.72
CA ALA A 113 -5.37 12.64 3.68
C ALA A 113 -6.07 13.18 2.42
N VAL A 114 -7.12 13.99 2.57
CA VAL A 114 -7.80 14.67 1.45
C VAL A 114 -6.83 15.60 0.72
N ALA A 115 -6.10 16.44 1.45
CA ALA A 115 -5.10 17.36 0.88
C ALA A 115 -3.99 16.58 0.14
N PHE A 116 -3.53 15.47 0.71
CA PHE A 116 -2.53 14.58 0.12
C PHE A 116 -3.02 14.00 -1.21
N LEU A 117 -4.23 13.45 -1.24
CA LEU A 117 -4.84 12.90 -2.46
C LEU A 117 -5.02 13.95 -3.55
N ARG A 118 -5.44 15.16 -3.20
CA ARG A 118 -5.61 16.28 -4.14
C ARG A 118 -4.28 16.78 -4.69
N ARG A 119 -3.22 16.78 -3.88
CA ARG A 119 -1.86 17.16 -4.30
C ARG A 119 -1.29 16.16 -5.30
N HIS A 120 -1.43 14.86 -5.04
CA HIS A 120 -0.79 13.81 -5.84
C HIS A 120 -1.65 13.26 -6.98
N ARG A 121 -2.95 13.49 -6.93
CA ARG A 121 -3.93 13.15 -7.97
C ARG A 121 -3.84 11.69 -8.47
N PRO A 122 -3.88 10.68 -7.58
CA PRO A 122 -3.75 9.29 -7.99
C PRO A 122 -4.98 8.81 -8.77
N ARG A 123 -4.75 7.99 -9.81
CA ARG A 123 -5.82 7.28 -10.53
C ARG A 123 -6.35 6.12 -9.70
N VAL A 124 -5.45 5.33 -9.14
CA VAL A 124 -5.77 4.20 -8.25
C VAL A 124 -5.17 4.46 -6.89
N VAL A 125 -5.95 4.20 -5.85
CA VAL A 125 -5.51 4.27 -4.45
C VAL A 125 -5.62 2.87 -3.85
N ALA A 126 -4.51 2.35 -3.34
CA ALA A 126 -4.46 1.09 -2.61
C ALA A 126 -4.30 1.38 -1.11
N VAL A 127 -5.18 0.79 -0.31
CA VAL A 127 -5.22 0.97 1.15
C VAL A 127 -5.27 -0.40 1.84
N PRO A 128 -4.96 -0.49 3.14
CA PRO A 128 -5.10 -1.73 3.89
C PRO A 128 -6.54 -2.27 3.83
N TYR A 129 -6.68 -3.60 3.95
CA TYR A 129 -7.97 -4.24 4.06
C TYR A 129 -8.63 -3.89 5.41
N TRP A 130 -9.92 -3.58 5.40
CA TRP A 130 -10.68 -3.08 6.56
C TRP A 130 -10.91 -4.08 7.69
N ASN A 131 -10.59 -5.36 7.49
CA ASN A 131 -10.66 -6.38 8.52
C ASN A 131 -9.29 -7.01 8.71
N ASP A 132 -8.55 -6.52 9.69
CA ASP A 132 -7.21 -6.97 10.04
C ASP A 132 -7.09 -7.03 11.57
N ARG A 133 -6.18 -7.88 12.06
CA ARG A 133 -5.93 -7.99 13.49
C ARG A 133 -5.33 -6.73 14.12
N HIS A 134 -4.67 -5.87 13.32
CA HIS A 134 -4.04 -4.65 13.82
C HIS A 134 -5.03 -3.48 13.76
N PRO A 135 -5.37 -2.86 14.92
CA PRO A 135 -6.36 -1.79 14.93
C PRO A 135 -6.00 -0.59 14.06
N ASP A 136 -4.71 -0.28 13.87
CA ASP A 136 -4.30 0.82 13.00
C ASP A 136 -4.51 0.51 11.52
N HIS A 137 -4.44 -0.78 11.11
CA HIS A 137 -4.77 -1.18 9.73
C HIS A 137 -6.26 -0.95 9.45
N VAL A 138 -7.11 -1.30 10.40
CA VAL A 138 -8.56 -1.07 10.32
C VAL A 138 -8.86 0.43 10.28
N ALA A 139 -8.27 1.21 11.19
CA ALA A 139 -8.47 2.66 11.24
C ALA A 139 -7.94 3.37 9.98
N ALA A 140 -6.81 2.91 9.42
CA ALA A 140 -6.27 3.41 8.16
C ALA A 140 -7.22 3.14 6.98
N ALA A 141 -7.76 1.92 6.90
CA ALA A 141 -8.75 1.59 5.87
C ALA A 141 -9.97 2.51 5.94
N GLU A 142 -10.49 2.77 7.15
CA GLU A 142 -11.66 3.60 7.37
C GLU A 142 -11.39 5.07 6.96
N VAL A 143 -10.36 5.70 7.54
CA VAL A 143 -10.08 7.11 7.28
C VAL A 143 -9.66 7.37 5.83
N LEU A 144 -8.90 6.46 5.21
CA LEU A 144 -8.46 6.62 3.82
C LEU A 144 -9.61 6.40 2.83
N THR A 145 -10.52 5.46 3.11
CA THR A 145 -11.72 5.26 2.27
C THR A 145 -12.58 6.51 2.26
N GLU A 146 -12.81 7.11 3.44
CA GLU A 146 -13.54 8.37 3.55
C GLU A 146 -12.78 9.51 2.85
N ALA A 147 -11.46 9.59 3.01
CA ALA A 147 -10.65 10.61 2.36
C ALA A 147 -10.71 10.53 0.82
N VAL A 148 -10.67 9.32 0.24
CA VAL A 148 -10.78 9.13 -1.21
C VAL A 148 -12.14 9.65 -1.72
N PHE A 149 -13.23 9.37 -0.99
CA PHE A 149 -14.55 9.91 -1.33
C PHE A 149 -14.58 11.43 -1.22
N ASN A 150 -14.12 11.99 -0.08
CA ASN A 150 -14.18 13.42 0.22
C ASN A 150 -13.25 14.23 -0.71
N ALA A 151 -12.13 13.69 -1.16
CA ALA A 151 -11.23 14.35 -2.11
C ALA A 151 -11.93 14.73 -3.41
N GLY A 152 -12.95 13.97 -3.84
CA GLY A 152 -13.78 14.27 -5.01
C GLY A 152 -14.84 15.36 -4.79
N LEU A 153 -15.11 15.76 -3.55
CA LEU A 153 -16.16 16.73 -3.23
C LEU A 153 -15.62 18.17 -3.29
N ARG A 154 -16.11 18.98 -4.23
CA ARG A 154 -15.65 20.37 -4.43
C ARG A 154 -15.85 21.28 -3.20
N ARG A 155 -16.85 20.98 -2.35
CA ARG A 155 -17.19 21.81 -1.18
C ARG A 155 -16.57 21.30 0.12
N TYR A 156 -15.96 20.13 0.11
CA TYR A 156 -15.21 19.61 1.26
C TYR A 156 -13.82 20.22 1.27
N ALA A 157 -13.37 20.79 2.39
CA ALA A 157 -12.05 21.39 2.58
C ALA A 157 -11.54 22.15 1.32
N PRO A 158 -12.24 23.20 0.84
CA PRO A 158 -11.94 23.82 -0.46
C PRO A 158 -10.60 24.54 -0.50
N THR A 159 -9.97 24.82 0.64
CA THR A 159 -8.63 25.39 0.77
C THR A 159 -7.52 24.36 0.56
N GLU A 160 -7.85 23.07 0.62
CA GLU A 160 -6.90 21.95 0.53
C GLU A 160 -6.69 21.45 -0.92
N GLY A 161 -6.76 22.35 -1.89
CA GLY A 161 -6.55 22.06 -3.30
C GLY A 161 -7.84 21.73 -4.07
N GLU A 162 -7.71 21.62 -5.39
CA GLU A 162 -8.81 21.29 -6.28
C GLU A 162 -9.31 19.87 -6.06
N ALA A 163 -10.64 19.68 -6.14
CA ALA A 163 -11.25 18.37 -5.98
C ALA A 163 -10.66 17.36 -6.97
N TRP A 164 -10.31 16.19 -6.47
CA TRP A 164 -9.78 15.10 -7.25
C TRP A 164 -10.53 13.81 -6.98
N LYS A 165 -11.09 13.21 -8.00
CA LYS A 165 -11.76 11.91 -7.90
C LYS A 165 -10.82 10.84 -8.45
N ALA A 166 -10.35 9.93 -7.59
CA ALA A 166 -9.66 8.72 -8.02
C ALA A 166 -10.60 7.86 -8.88
N ASP A 167 -10.03 7.15 -9.85
CA ASP A 167 -10.81 6.23 -10.69
C ASP A 167 -11.21 5.00 -9.88
N TRP A 168 -10.34 4.56 -8.96
CA TRP A 168 -10.53 3.34 -8.20
C TRP A 168 -9.86 3.39 -6.82
N ILE A 169 -10.50 2.75 -5.83
CA ILE A 169 -9.91 2.36 -4.55
C ILE A 169 -9.88 0.85 -4.45
N CYS A 170 -8.79 0.29 -3.95
CA CYS A 170 -8.63 -1.13 -3.71
C CYS A 170 -7.95 -1.40 -2.37
N TYR A 171 -8.18 -2.61 -1.85
CA TYR A 171 -7.75 -3.01 -0.51
C TYR A 171 -6.81 -4.20 -0.61
N TYR A 172 -5.70 -4.16 0.13
CA TYR A 172 -4.68 -5.20 0.15
C TYR A 172 -4.50 -5.80 1.54
N PHE A 173 -3.98 -7.02 1.61
CA PHE A 173 -3.85 -7.79 2.84
C PHE A 173 -2.47 -7.59 3.47
N ILE A 174 -2.44 -7.38 4.78
CA ILE A 174 -1.20 -7.31 5.58
C ILE A 174 -1.09 -8.56 6.45
N ASN A 175 -1.94 -8.72 7.47
CA ASN A 175 -1.91 -9.85 8.40
C ASN A 175 -2.87 -10.97 8.01
N ASP A 176 -4.12 -10.62 7.84
CA ASP A 176 -5.22 -11.56 7.57
C ASP A 176 -5.66 -11.40 6.10
N ALA A 177 -6.07 -12.51 5.50
CA ALA A 177 -6.52 -12.53 4.12
C ALA A 177 -7.85 -13.29 4.00
N VAL A 178 -8.67 -12.83 3.06
CA VAL A 178 -9.90 -13.51 2.63
C VAL A 178 -9.78 -13.87 1.15
N THR A 179 -10.82 -14.46 0.59
CA THR A 179 -10.89 -14.65 -0.87
C THR A 179 -10.85 -13.29 -1.56
N PRO A 180 -9.83 -13.00 -2.38
CA PRO A 180 -9.73 -11.71 -3.06
C PRO A 180 -10.74 -11.58 -4.20
N SER A 181 -11.08 -10.33 -4.56
CA SER A 181 -11.89 -10.03 -5.76
C SER A 181 -11.12 -10.40 -7.04
N PHE A 182 -9.81 -10.18 -7.02
CA PHE A 182 -8.87 -10.62 -8.06
C PHE A 182 -7.47 -10.70 -7.47
N VAL A 183 -6.55 -11.28 -8.21
CA VAL A 183 -5.14 -11.36 -7.84
C VAL A 183 -4.26 -10.73 -8.93
N VAL A 184 -3.12 -10.21 -8.52
CA VAL A 184 -2.08 -9.70 -9.42
C VAL A 184 -0.95 -10.71 -9.48
N ASP A 185 -0.66 -11.25 -10.66
CA ASP A 185 0.52 -12.09 -10.89
C ASP A 185 1.80 -11.27 -10.65
N VAL A 186 2.57 -11.66 -9.65
CA VAL A 186 3.84 -11.04 -9.27
C VAL A 186 5.03 -11.98 -9.40
N THR A 187 4.86 -13.09 -10.12
CA THR A 187 5.89 -14.13 -10.25
C THR A 187 7.23 -13.57 -10.71
N ALA A 188 7.23 -12.71 -11.72
CA ALA A 188 8.46 -12.09 -12.25
C ALA A 188 9.08 -11.04 -11.32
N HIS A 189 8.35 -10.59 -10.30
CA HIS A 189 8.74 -9.50 -9.37
C HIS A 189 8.86 -9.98 -7.92
N TYR A 190 8.72 -11.28 -7.67
CA TYR A 190 8.70 -11.79 -6.30
C TYR A 190 10.05 -11.67 -5.60
N GLU A 191 11.14 -11.80 -6.32
CA GLU A 191 12.50 -11.55 -5.77
C GLU A 191 12.68 -10.07 -5.41
N THR A 192 12.08 -9.15 -6.17
CA THR A 192 12.08 -7.72 -5.80
C THR A 192 11.28 -7.49 -4.51
N LYS A 193 10.13 -8.18 -4.32
CA LYS A 193 9.39 -8.16 -3.06
C LYS A 193 10.24 -8.64 -1.89
N ARG A 194 10.92 -9.77 -2.03
CA ARG A 194 11.81 -10.31 -1.00
C ARG A 194 12.90 -9.31 -0.64
N ALA A 195 13.58 -8.74 -1.65
CA ALA A 195 14.61 -7.73 -1.43
C ALA A 195 14.10 -6.45 -0.75
N ALA A 196 12.87 -6.03 -1.06
CA ALA A 196 12.25 -4.88 -0.39
C ALA A 196 11.93 -5.18 1.08
N LEU A 197 11.40 -6.37 1.39
CA LEU A 197 11.20 -6.83 2.77
C LEU A 197 12.51 -6.93 3.54
N ASP A 198 13.60 -7.35 2.90
CA ASP A 198 14.94 -7.44 3.49
C ASP A 198 15.53 -6.08 3.88
N CYS A 199 15.01 -4.99 3.33
CA CYS A 199 15.41 -3.64 3.74
C CYS A 199 14.96 -3.30 5.17
N HIS A 200 13.89 -3.90 5.67
CA HIS A 200 13.35 -3.65 7.01
C HIS A 200 13.99 -4.56 8.07
N THR A 201 15.32 -4.46 8.20
CA THR A 201 16.11 -5.35 9.06
C THR A 201 15.73 -5.23 10.52
N SER A 202 15.40 -4.02 11.00
CA SER A 202 14.96 -3.80 12.38
C SER A 202 13.69 -4.59 12.74
N GLN A 203 12.86 -4.90 11.74
CA GLN A 203 11.58 -5.59 11.94
C GLN A 203 11.66 -7.09 11.66
N PHE A 204 12.41 -7.52 10.65
CA PHE A 204 12.39 -8.91 10.16
C PHE A 204 13.60 -9.75 10.56
N VAL A 205 14.65 -9.13 11.09
CA VAL A 205 15.83 -9.86 11.55
C VAL A 205 15.86 -9.90 13.07
N PRO A 206 16.03 -11.07 13.70
CA PRO A 206 16.25 -11.13 15.14
C PRO A 206 17.55 -10.38 15.49
N LEU A 207 17.44 -9.26 16.16
CA LEU A 207 18.57 -8.50 16.69
C LEU A 207 18.99 -9.12 18.02
N GLY A 208 20.29 -9.22 18.30
CA GLY A 208 20.82 -9.98 19.44
C GLY A 208 20.24 -9.59 20.80
N ASP A 209 19.96 -8.30 21.04
CA ASP A 209 19.32 -7.72 22.21
C ASP A 209 17.91 -7.15 21.94
N GLY A 210 17.42 -7.30 20.71
CA GLY A 210 16.10 -6.84 20.30
C GLY A 210 14.97 -7.66 20.93
N ALA A 211 13.79 -7.03 21.05
CA ALA A 211 12.61 -7.70 21.56
C ALA A 211 12.09 -8.76 20.55
N PRO A 212 11.73 -9.95 21.02
CA PRO A 212 11.07 -10.92 20.15
C PRO A 212 9.69 -10.40 19.75
N THR A 213 9.42 -10.35 18.44
CA THR A 213 8.14 -9.95 17.87
C THR A 213 7.65 -11.02 16.90
N ARG A 214 6.40 -10.92 16.47
CA ARG A 214 5.87 -11.81 15.43
C ARG A 214 6.64 -11.64 14.11
N LEU A 215 7.05 -10.41 13.77
CA LEU A 215 7.67 -10.07 12.49
C LEU A 215 9.09 -10.65 12.35
N ASN A 216 9.86 -10.67 13.44
CA ASN A 216 11.25 -11.17 13.41
C ASN A 216 11.35 -12.69 13.59
N THR A 217 10.24 -13.42 13.39
CA THR A 217 10.24 -14.88 13.33
C THR A 217 10.25 -15.38 11.89
N PRO A 218 10.93 -16.50 11.59
CA PRO A 218 10.87 -17.14 10.27
C PRO A 218 9.44 -17.46 9.82
N LEU A 219 8.55 -17.74 10.79
CA LEU A 219 7.15 -18.07 10.52
C LEU A 219 6.37 -16.91 9.90
N PHE A 220 6.71 -15.66 10.20
CA PHE A 220 6.01 -14.54 9.60
C PHE A 220 6.34 -14.36 8.11
N ARG A 221 7.59 -14.54 7.73
CA ARG A 221 7.98 -14.58 6.30
C ARG A 221 7.32 -15.75 5.58
N GLN A 222 7.30 -16.92 6.21
CA GLN A 222 6.60 -18.07 5.65
C GLN A 222 5.10 -17.80 5.48
N LEU A 223 4.46 -17.05 6.39
CA LEU A 223 3.06 -16.66 6.27
C LEU A 223 2.84 -15.81 5.01
N ILE A 224 3.68 -14.78 4.78
CA ILE A 224 3.59 -13.92 3.59
C ILE A 224 3.74 -14.78 2.33
N GLU A 225 4.79 -15.59 2.25
CA GLU A 225 5.06 -16.43 1.08
C GLU A 225 3.95 -17.46 0.85
N SER A 226 3.44 -18.10 1.90
CA SER A 226 2.37 -19.09 1.78
C SER A 226 1.07 -18.45 1.26
N ARG A 227 0.72 -17.25 1.72
CA ARG A 227 -0.43 -16.48 1.24
C ARG A 227 -0.29 -16.16 -0.24
N ASP A 228 0.85 -15.62 -0.63
CA ASP A 228 1.11 -15.19 -2.01
C ASP A 228 1.20 -16.39 -2.97
N ALA A 229 1.73 -17.53 -2.50
CA ALA A 229 1.74 -18.80 -3.24
C ALA A 229 0.31 -19.37 -3.40
N GLN A 230 -0.52 -19.30 -2.35
CA GLN A 230 -1.92 -19.71 -2.42
C GLN A 230 -2.70 -18.89 -3.45
N PHE A 231 -2.54 -17.57 -3.44
CA PHE A 231 -3.16 -16.72 -4.44
C PHE A 231 -2.62 -16.98 -5.85
N GLY A 232 -1.32 -17.27 -5.97
CA GLY A 232 -0.72 -17.71 -7.23
C GLY A 232 -1.34 -18.98 -7.76
N ALA A 233 -1.53 -19.99 -6.91
CA ALA A 233 -2.14 -21.26 -7.27
C ALA A 233 -3.57 -21.10 -7.80
N LEU A 234 -4.36 -20.16 -7.22
CA LEU A 234 -5.72 -19.85 -7.71
C LEU A 234 -5.72 -19.27 -9.14
N ALA A 235 -4.65 -18.59 -9.53
CA ALA A 235 -4.50 -17.97 -10.86
C ALA A 235 -3.65 -18.79 -11.84
N GLY A 236 -3.10 -19.93 -11.42
CA GLY A 236 -2.23 -20.76 -12.26
C GLY A 236 -0.82 -20.19 -12.45
N VAL A 237 -0.34 -19.36 -11.50
CA VAL A 237 1.00 -18.76 -11.49
C VAL A 237 1.72 -19.09 -10.19
N SER A 238 3.04 -18.82 -10.08
CA SER A 238 3.80 -19.18 -8.88
C SER A 238 3.46 -18.26 -7.71
N TRP A 239 3.35 -16.95 -7.94
CA TRP A 239 3.16 -15.94 -6.92
C TRP A 239 2.14 -14.89 -7.36
N ALA A 240 1.18 -14.58 -6.50
CA ALA A 240 0.24 -13.49 -6.72
C ALA A 240 -0.10 -12.75 -5.42
N GLU A 241 -0.46 -11.49 -5.53
CA GLU A 241 -0.98 -10.67 -4.43
C GLU A 241 -2.48 -10.46 -4.59
N GLY A 242 -3.23 -10.61 -3.49
CA GLY A 242 -4.69 -10.54 -3.49
C GLY A 242 -5.20 -9.12 -3.26
N ILE A 243 -6.25 -8.76 -4.01
CA ILE A 243 -6.90 -7.45 -3.96
C ILE A 243 -8.40 -7.61 -3.75
N VAL A 244 -8.98 -6.77 -2.91
CA VAL A 244 -10.44 -6.61 -2.72
C VAL A 244 -10.89 -5.26 -3.26
N VAL A 245 -12.07 -5.22 -3.87
CA VAL A 245 -12.74 -4.00 -4.37
C VAL A 245 -14.21 -4.01 -4.01
#